data_487d5672c1308855121654eb3c4cf3cf
#
_entry.id   487d5672c1308855121654eb3c4cf3cf
#
_cell.length_a   1.000
_cell.length_b   1.000
_cell.length_c   1.000
_cell.angle_alpha   90.00
_cell.angle_beta   90.00
_cell.angle_gamma   90.00
#
_symmetry.space_group_name_H-M   'P 1'
#
loop_
_entity.id
_entity.type
_entity.pdbx_description
1 polymer ?
#
loop_
_entity_poly.entity_id
_entity_poly.type
_entity_poly.pdbx_seq_one_letter_code
_entity_poly.pdbx_strand_id
1 'polypeptide(L)'
;TKMKTKLIPLLFATLLALPALGQAQNTKPKRPNPMAPIGDVAGLPRVLLIGDSISIGYTLPTRELLKGKANVHRILTNGGPTIRGLVQIDSWLGDGKWDVIHFNWGLHDLKFMPHGKRQVLPAAYEKNLDSLVRRLKQTGAKLIWRNTTPVPEAKVRPRRIPADVVSYNAAARRVMQEHGVPIHDLYSFGLARLEKIQLPANVHFTPGGSAILAGEVAKVILDALK
;
A
#
# COMPACT_ATOMS: atom_id res chain seq x y z
N THR A 1 3.94 -80.63 61.01
CA THR A 1 4.11 -79.99 59.67
C THR A 1 4.07 -78.49 59.83
N LYS A 2 5.25 -77.81 59.73
CA LYS A 2 5.35 -76.38 59.90
C LYS A 2 5.32 -75.71 58.49
N MET A 3 4.30 -74.92 58.23
CA MET A 3 4.21 -74.05 57.04
C MET A 3 5.12 -72.83 57.20
N LYS A 4 6.04 -72.66 56.29
CA LYS A 4 6.89 -71.46 56.20
C LYS A 4 6.23 -70.43 55.27
N THR A 5 5.78 -69.33 55.84
CA THR A 5 5.27 -68.18 55.10
C THR A 5 6.45 -67.36 54.51
N LYS A 6 6.51 -67.23 53.19
CA LYS A 6 7.48 -66.34 52.48
C LYS A 6 6.91 -64.99 52.40
N LEU A 7 7.55 -63.95 53.00
CA LEU A 7 7.34 -62.55 52.76
C LEU A 7 7.96 -62.14 51.40
N ILE A 8 7.17 -61.51 50.53
CA ILE A 8 7.63 -60.89 49.28
C ILE A 8 7.80 -59.38 49.57
N PRO A 9 8.97 -58.79 49.34
CA PRO A 9 9.11 -57.35 49.51
C PRO A 9 8.47 -56.60 48.35
N LEU A 10 7.57 -55.66 48.69
CA LEU A 10 6.92 -54.76 47.77
C LEU A 10 7.92 -53.60 47.38
N LEU A 11 8.40 -53.63 46.15
CA LEU A 11 9.25 -52.55 45.61
C LEU A 11 8.36 -51.34 45.22
N PHE A 12 8.44 -50.27 45.99
CA PHE A 12 7.86 -48.97 45.58
C PHE A 12 8.76 -48.36 44.54
N ALA A 13 8.31 -48.29 43.25
CA ALA A 13 8.92 -47.54 42.20
C ALA A 13 8.42 -46.09 42.30
N THR A 14 9.23 -45.19 42.79
CA THR A 14 8.99 -43.73 42.74
C THR A 14 9.22 -43.23 41.32
N LEU A 15 8.12 -42.89 40.63
CA LEU A 15 8.14 -42.27 39.31
C LEU A 15 8.50 -40.78 39.48
N LEU A 16 9.73 -40.39 39.20
CA LEU A 16 10.16 -39.00 39.11
C LEU A 16 9.59 -38.37 37.82
N ALA A 17 8.56 -37.54 37.97
CA ALA A 17 8.05 -36.72 36.87
C ALA A 17 9.08 -35.63 36.55
N LEU A 18 9.76 -35.74 35.43
CA LEU A 18 10.56 -34.66 34.84
C LEU A 18 9.64 -33.53 34.37
N PRO A 19 9.90 -32.23 34.72
CA PRO A 19 9.15 -31.15 34.18
C PRO A 19 9.41 -31.06 32.66
N ALA A 20 8.33 -31.09 31.85
CA ALA A 20 8.40 -30.85 30.43
C ALA A 20 8.92 -29.43 30.20
N LEU A 21 10.14 -29.30 29.70
CA LEU A 21 10.69 -28.06 29.20
C LEU A 21 9.80 -27.60 28.06
N GLY A 22 8.93 -26.62 28.34
CA GLY A 22 8.11 -25.96 27.35
C GLY A 22 8.98 -25.40 26.22
N GLN A 23 8.83 -25.97 25.03
CA GLN A 23 9.47 -25.39 23.82
C GLN A 23 8.93 -23.99 23.65
N ALA A 24 9.77 -22.98 23.89
CA ALA A 24 9.50 -21.60 23.52
C ALA A 24 9.26 -21.55 22.01
N GLN A 25 8.00 -21.39 21.59
CA GLN A 25 7.65 -21.21 20.19
C GLN A 25 8.32 -19.92 19.74
N ASN A 26 9.34 -20.06 18.91
CA ASN A 26 10.05 -18.96 18.28
C ASN A 26 9.16 -18.33 17.19
N THR A 27 8.11 -17.64 17.61
CA THR A 27 7.20 -16.91 16.70
C THR A 27 7.94 -15.68 16.20
N LYS A 28 8.49 -15.76 14.97
CA LYS A 28 9.01 -14.58 14.28
C LYS A 28 7.95 -13.51 14.33
N PRO A 29 8.29 -12.25 14.71
CA PRO A 29 7.30 -11.17 14.76
C PRO A 29 6.62 -11.03 13.39
N LYS A 30 5.29 -11.09 13.40
CA LYS A 30 4.48 -10.96 12.17
C LYS A 30 4.76 -9.60 11.54
N ARG A 31 5.22 -9.58 10.29
CA ARG A 31 5.49 -8.33 9.58
C ARG A 31 4.23 -7.46 9.59
N PRO A 32 4.35 -6.14 9.89
CA PRO A 32 3.20 -5.25 9.88
C PRO A 32 2.49 -5.28 8.51
N ASN A 33 1.17 -5.35 8.51
CA ASN A 33 0.37 -5.33 7.29
C ASN A 33 0.09 -3.88 6.90
N PRO A 34 0.58 -3.39 5.74
CA PRO A 34 0.32 -2.01 5.29
C PRO A 34 -1.18 -1.74 5.04
N MET A 35 -1.96 -2.78 4.73
CA MET A 35 -3.40 -2.67 4.49
C MET A 35 -4.25 -2.84 5.75
N ALA A 36 -3.65 -3.11 6.92
CA ALA A 36 -4.41 -3.15 8.15
C ALA A 36 -4.97 -1.75 8.49
N PRO A 37 -6.24 -1.68 8.96
CA PRO A 37 -6.77 -0.43 9.48
C PRO A 37 -5.95 0.04 10.68
N ILE A 38 -5.97 1.34 10.92
CA ILE A 38 -5.36 1.96 12.10
C ILE A 38 -6.44 2.69 12.91
N GLY A 39 -6.24 2.81 14.21
CA GLY A 39 -7.00 3.72 15.05
C GLY A 39 -6.48 5.15 14.92
N ASP A 40 -7.36 6.13 15.08
CA ASP A 40 -6.98 7.54 15.11
C ASP A 40 -6.39 7.94 16.47
N VAL A 41 -5.33 8.71 16.42
CA VAL A 41 -4.86 9.50 17.56
C VAL A 41 -5.64 10.81 17.55
N ALA A 42 -6.35 11.11 18.64
CA ALA A 42 -7.17 12.29 18.75
C ALA A 42 -6.36 13.58 18.51
N GLY A 43 -6.95 14.55 17.83
CA GLY A 43 -6.33 15.84 17.53
C GLY A 43 -5.35 15.83 16.35
N LEU A 44 -5.01 14.67 15.76
CA LEU A 44 -4.20 14.61 14.57
C LEU A 44 -5.06 14.59 13.30
N PRO A 45 -4.62 15.28 12.22
CA PRO A 45 -5.31 15.27 10.94
C PRO A 45 -5.36 13.87 10.34
N ARG A 46 -6.41 13.59 9.55
CA ARG A 46 -6.65 12.32 8.89
C ARG A 46 -6.26 12.38 7.43
N VAL A 47 -5.37 11.50 7.03
CA VAL A 47 -4.86 11.37 5.67
C VAL A 47 -5.30 10.04 5.08
N LEU A 48 -5.83 10.05 3.85
CA LEU A 48 -6.18 8.84 3.12
C LEU A 48 -5.22 8.62 1.94
N LEU A 49 -4.59 7.46 1.89
CA LEU A 49 -3.82 7.01 0.74
C LEU A 49 -4.70 6.11 -0.15
N ILE A 50 -4.95 6.54 -1.39
CA ILE A 50 -5.61 5.73 -2.42
C ILE A 50 -4.59 5.39 -3.50
N GLY A 51 -4.41 4.11 -3.80
CA GLY A 51 -3.51 3.69 -4.88
C GLY A 51 -3.28 2.18 -4.90
N ASP A 52 -2.40 1.79 -5.80
CA ASP A 52 -2.07 0.41 -6.12
C ASP A 52 -0.95 -0.18 -5.23
N SER A 53 -0.28 -1.21 -5.73
CA SER A 53 0.83 -1.89 -5.03
C SER A 53 2.03 -0.98 -4.73
N ILE A 54 2.24 0.08 -5.49
CA ILE A 54 3.30 1.06 -5.21
C ILE A 54 2.97 1.79 -3.91
N SER A 55 1.72 2.22 -3.74
CA SER A 55 1.28 2.87 -2.49
C SER A 55 1.28 1.91 -1.31
N ILE A 56 0.97 0.63 -1.53
CA ILE A 56 1.11 -0.41 -0.50
C ILE A 56 2.56 -0.46 0.01
N GLY A 57 3.52 -0.42 -0.92
CA GLY A 57 4.95 -0.48 -0.59
C GLY A 57 5.41 0.68 0.30
N TYR A 58 5.00 1.90 0.03
CA TYR A 58 5.41 3.06 0.83
C TYR A 58 4.51 3.38 2.04
N THR A 59 3.39 2.68 2.23
CA THR A 59 2.43 3.00 3.32
C THR A 59 3.06 2.95 4.71
N LEU A 60 3.74 1.84 5.06
CA LEU A 60 4.33 1.70 6.40
C LEU A 60 5.44 2.72 6.67
N PRO A 61 6.41 2.93 5.77
CA PRO A 61 7.38 4.01 5.95
C PRO A 61 6.75 5.40 6.03
N THR A 62 5.68 5.69 5.28
CA THR A 62 4.96 6.97 5.36
C THR A 62 4.30 7.13 6.74
N ARG A 63 3.67 6.08 7.27
CA ARG A 63 3.11 6.07 8.64
C ARG A 63 4.15 6.40 9.69
N GLU A 64 5.35 5.82 9.56
CA GLU A 64 6.44 6.07 10.52
C GLU A 64 6.93 7.52 10.45
N LEU A 65 7.13 8.07 9.24
CA LEU A 65 7.57 9.46 9.02
C LEU A 65 6.55 10.50 9.51
N LEU A 66 5.26 10.15 9.49
CA LEU A 66 4.15 11.03 9.92
C LEU A 66 3.62 10.71 11.32
N LYS A 67 4.27 9.81 12.05
CA LYS A 67 3.91 9.46 13.42
C LYS A 67 3.88 10.69 14.32
N GLY A 68 2.79 10.87 15.08
CA GLY A 68 2.54 12.05 15.91
C GLY A 68 2.23 13.33 15.14
N LYS A 69 2.11 13.27 13.79
CA LYS A 69 1.79 14.42 12.93
C LYS A 69 0.50 14.22 12.15
N ALA A 70 0.15 12.98 11.79
CA ALA A 70 -1.07 12.66 11.07
C ALA A 70 -1.48 11.19 11.27
N ASN A 71 -2.77 10.91 11.19
CA ASN A 71 -3.36 9.58 11.11
C ASN A 71 -3.37 9.13 9.64
N VAL A 72 -2.40 8.32 9.23
CA VAL A 72 -2.24 7.93 7.82
C VAL A 72 -2.99 6.62 7.55
N HIS A 73 -4.20 6.74 7.09
CA HIS A 73 -5.02 5.63 6.59
C HIS A 73 -4.67 5.27 5.15
N ARG A 74 -5.09 4.10 4.74
CA ARG A 74 -5.15 3.73 3.33
C ARG A 74 -6.38 2.86 3.06
N ILE A 75 -6.81 2.82 1.80
CA ILE A 75 -7.82 1.84 1.38
C ILE A 75 -7.33 0.42 1.70
N LEU A 76 -8.21 -0.44 2.22
CA LEU A 76 -7.87 -1.78 2.72
C LEU A 76 -7.63 -2.81 1.61
N THR A 77 -7.44 -2.35 0.37
CA THR A 77 -7.22 -3.17 -0.81
C THR A 77 -6.25 -2.49 -1.77
N ASN A 78 -5.90 -3.17 -2.86
CA ASN A 78 -5.21 -2.56 -4.00
C ASN A 78 -6.24 -1.75 -4.81
N GLY A 79 -5.95 -0.47 -5.05
CA GLY A 79 -6.83 0.45 -5.79
C GLY A 79 -7.13 0.01 -7.23
N GLY A 80 -6.21 -0.77 -7.83
CA GLY A 80 -6.38 -1.32 -9.17
C GLY A 80 -6.50 -0.25 -10.27
N PRO A 81 -7.26 -0.54 -11.35
CA PRO A 81 -7.53 0.42 -12.42
C PRO A 81 -8.63 1.43 -12.02
N THR A 82 -8.72 2.54 -12.77
CA THR A 82 -9.75 3.58 -12.56
C THR A 82 -11.17 3.03 -12.53
N ILE A 83 -11.50 2.02 -13.33
CA ILE A 83 -12.82 1.36 -13.32
C ILE A 83 -13.16 0.73 -11.95
N ARG A 84 -12.16 0.24 -11.21
CA ARG A 84 -12.35 -0.22 -9.83
C ARG A 84 -12.59 0.98 -8.90
N GLY A 85 -11.86 2.07 -9.12
CA GLY A 85 -12.05 3.32 -8.37
C GLY A 85 -13.50 3.80 -8.46
N LEU A 86 -14.06 3.86 -9.67
CA LEU A 86 -15.45 4.29 -9.89
C LEU A 86 -16.48 3.43 -9.11
N VAL A 87 -16.22 2.14 -8.97
CA VAL A 87 -17.13 1.22 -8.26
C VAL A 87 -16.96 1.31 -6.74
N GLN A 88 -15.75 1.57 -6.27
CA GLN A 88 -15.38 1.40 -4.85
C GLN A 88 -15.16 2.71 -4.10
N ILE A 89 -15.14 3.86 -4.78
CA ILE A 89 -14.69 5.13 -4.18
C ILE A 89 -15.49 5.49 -2.93
N ASP A 90 -16.80 5.31 -2.94
CA ASP A 90 -17.66 5.62 -1.79
C ASP A 90 -17.36 4.72 -0.60
N SER A 91 -17.18 3.43 -0.83
CA SER A 91 -16.78 2.48 0.20
C SER A 91 -15.38 2.79 0.78
N TRP A 92 -14.46 3.30 -0.03
CA TRP A 92 -13.12 3.66 0.42
C TRP A 92 -13.08 4.96 1.21
N LEU A 93 -13.95 5.91 0.86
CA LEU A 93 -14.09 7.18 1.57
C LEU A 93 -14.76 6.98 2.93
N GLY A 94 -15.74 6.06 3.01
CA GLY A 94 -16.54 5.85 4.22
C GLY A 94 -17.24 7.12 4.69
N ASP A 95 -17.65 7.13 5.94
CA ASP A 95 -18.36 8.28 6.56
C ASP A 95 -17.41 9.26 7.25
N GLY A 96 -16.08 9.00 7.20
CA GLY A 96 -15.08 9.80 7.88
C GLY A 96 -14.72 11.08 7.13
N LYS A 97 -14.40 12.15 7.87
CA LYS A 97 -13.79 13.35 7.29
C LYS A 97 -12.31 13.09 7.04
N TRP A 98 -11.81 13.57 5.89
CA TRP A 98 -10.41 13.53 5.51
C TRP A 98 -9.86 14.95 5.40
N ASP A 99 -8.68 15.19 5.95
CA ASP A 99 -7.99 16.47 5.78
C ASP A 99 -7.18 16.49 4.48
N VAL A 100 -6.54 15.37 4.15
CA VAL A 100 -5.78 15.20 2.91
C VAL A 100 -6.10 13.85 2.29
N ILE A 101 -6.30 13.83 0.96
CA ILE A 101 -6.37 12.59 0.17
C ILE A 101 -5.24 12.60 -0.86
N HIS A 102 -4.27 11.70 -0.70
CA HIS A 102 -3.18 11.47 -1.64
C HIS A 102 -3.50 10.24 -2.48
N PHE A 103 -3.66 10.41 -3.80
CA PHE A 103 -4.25 9.39 -4.64
C PHE A 103 -3.57 9.19 -5.99
N ASN A 104 -3.73 7.99 -6.56
CA ASN A 104 -3.22 7.61 -7.87
C ASN A 104 -3.97 6.44 -8.48
N TRP A 105 -4.07 6.46 -9.80
CA TRP A 105 -4.35 5.33 -10.69
C TRP A 105 -3.44 5.43 -11.91
N GLY A 106 -3.22 4.33 -12.65
CA GLY A 106 -2.48 4.33 -13.90
C GLY A 106 -1.79 3.01 -14.23
N LEU A 107 -0.91 2.47 -13.36
CA LEU A 107 -0.18 1.23 -13.64
C LEU A 107 -1.08 0.03 -13.95
N HIS A 108 -2.29 0.00 -13.42
CA HIS A 108 -3.27 -1.02 -13.75
C HIS A 108 -4.04 -0.70 -15.01
N ASP A 109 -4.31 0.57 -15.29
CA ASP A 109 -5.03 1.02 -16.49
C ASP A 109 -4.22 0.74 -17.76
N LEU A 110 -2.96 1.11 -17.77
CA LEU A 110 -2.06 0.98 -18.92
C LEU A 110 -1.51 -0.44 -19.16
N LYS A 111 -1.71 -1.39 -18.23
CA LYS A 111 -1.23 -2.76 -18.43
C LYS A 111 -1.98 -3.46 -19.57
N PHE A 112 -1.27 -4.30 -20.30
CA PHE A 112 -1.86 -5.14 -21.34
C PHE A 112 -2.53 -6.36 -20.73
N MET A 113 -3.75 -6.62 -21.16
CA MET A 113 -4.53 -7.80 -20.83
C MET A 113 -4.19 -8.98 -21.79
N PRO A 114 -4.56 -10.22 -21.47
CA PRO A 114 -4.26 -11.37 -22.34
C PRO A 114 -4.71 -11.21 -23.81
N HIS A 115 -5.80 -10.47 -24.04
CA HIS A 115 -6.30 -10.18 -25.40
C HIS A 115 -5.52 -9.07 -26.14
N GLY A 116 -4.37 -8.63 -25.62
CA GLY A 116 -3.46 -7.69 -26.28
C GLY A 116 -3.85 -6.21 -26.21
N LYS A 117 -4.96 -5.85 -25.55
CA LYS A 117 -5.37 -4.45 -25.34
C LYS A 117 -5.02 -3.98 -23.93
N ARG A 118 -4.86 -2.68 -23.73
CA ARG A 118 -4.72 -2.07 -22.40
C ARG A 118 -5.99 -2.28 -21.58
N GLN A 119 -5.87 -2.41 -20.26
CA GLN A 119 -7.00 -2.66 -19.37
C GLN A 119 -8.03 -1.53 -19.42
N VAL A 120 -7.57 -0.28 -19.49
CA VAL A 120 -8.38 0.92 -19.70
C VAL A 120 -7.68 1.76 -20.75
N LEU A 121 -8.38 2.12 -21.81
CA LEU A 121 -7.82 2.95 -22.88
C LEU A 121 -7.64 4.41 -22.41
N PRO A 122 -6.68 5.18 -22.97
CA PRO A 122 -6.37 6.54 -22.50
C PRO A 122 -7.58 7.47 -22.39
N ALA A 123 -8.48 7.50 -23.38
CA ALA A 123 -9.67 8.35 -23.34
C ALA A 123 -10.65 7.94 -22.22
N ALA A 124 -10.82 6.64 -21.99
CA ALA A 124 -11.63 6.14 -20.88
C ALA A 124 -10.98 6.41 -19.52
N TYR A 125 -9.64 6.30 -19.45
CA TYR A 125 -8.88 6.64 -18.26
C TYR A 125 -9.06 8.10 -17.86
N GLU A 126 -8.94 9.03 -18.81
CA GLU A 126 -9.13 10.46 -18.59
C GLU A 126 -10.55 10.76 -18.07
N LYS A 127 -11.58 10.21 -18.72
CA LYS A 127 -12.99 10.35 -18.29
C LYS A 127 -13.23 9.76 -16.89
N ASN A 128 -12.64 8.61 -16.61
CA ASN A 128 -12.76 7.98 -15.30
C ASN A 128 -12.11 8.82 -14.21
N LEU A 129 -10.92 9.38 -14.49
CA LEU A 129 -10.24 10.28 -13.56
C LEU A 129 -11.04 11.53 -13.27
N ASP A 130 -11.63 12.16 -14.28
CA ASP A 130 -12.50 13.33 -14.10
C ASP A 130 -13.64 13.00 -13.11
N SER A 131 -14.34 11.88 -13.33
CA SER A 131 -15.43 11.44 -12.44
C SER A 131 -14.93 11.18 -11.01
N LEU A 132 -13.76 10.52 -10.86
CA LEU A 132 -13.16 10.22 -9.55
C LEU A 132 -12.75 11.51 -8.82
N VAL A 133 -12.13 12.46 -9.53
CA VAL A 133 -11.71 13.74 -8.93
C VAL A 133 -12.93 14.56 -8.50
N ARG A 134 -13.99 14.63 -9.30
CA ARG A 134 -15.25 15.26 -8.90
C ARG A 134 -15.80 14.67 -7.60
N ARG A 135 -15.79 13.33 -7.49
CA ARG A 135 -16.26 12.65 -6.27
C ARG A 135 -15.35 12.92 -5.08
N LEU A 136 -14.02 12.91 -5.26
CA LEU A 136 -13.05 13.22 -4.21
C LEU A 136 -13.20 14.67 -3.70
N LYS A 137 -13.44 15.64 -4.59
CA LYS A 137 -13.66 17.05 -4.22
C LYS A 137 -14.87 17.24 -3.30
N GLN A 138 -15.90 16.40 -3.40
CA GLN A 138 -17.07 16.46 -2.53
C GLN A 138 -16.76 16.14 -1.07
N THR A 139 -15.61 15.53 -0.77
CA THR A 139 -15.17 15.28 0.62
C THR A 139 -14.72 16.53 1.36
N GLY A 140 -14.41 17.63 0.64
CA GLY A 140 -13.79 18.82 1.20
C GLY A 140 -12.32 18.69 1.58
N ALA A 141 -11.72 17.51 1.40
CA ALA A 141 -10.30 17.26 1.69
C ALA A 141 -9.37 18.00 0.72
N LYS A 142 -8.18 18.36 1.17
CA LYS A 142 -7.08 18.78 0.28
C LYS A 142 -6.64 17.58 -0.56
N LEU A 143 -6.77 17.67 -1.88
CA LEU A 143 -6.44 16.59 -2.82
C LEU A 143 -5.00 16.73 -3.30
N ILE A 144 -4.27 15.61 -3.41
CA ILE A 144 -2.93 15.55 -4.01
C ILE A 144 -2.92 14.37 -4.97
N TRP A 145 -2.78 14.64 -6.26
CA TRP A 145 -2.54 13.61 -7.26
C TRP A 145 -1.08 13.19 -7.30
N ARG A 146 -0.79 11.91 -7.12
CA ARG A 146 0.52 11.34 -7.42
C ARG A 146 0.52 10.80 -8.84
N ASN A 147 1.37 11.31 -9.72
CA ASN A 147 1.49 10.73 -11.06
C ASN A 147 2.05 9.30 -11.00
N THR A 148 1.79 8.52 -12.06
CA THR A 148 2.18 7.12 -12.15
C THR A 148 3.70 7.01 -12.24
N THR A 149 4.30 6.16 -11.43
CA THR A 149 5.74 5.90 -11.36
C THR A 149 6.26 5.21 -12.63
N PRO A 150 7.57 5.30 -12.95
CA PRO A 150 8.13 4.74 -14.16
C PRO A 150 7.94 3.21 -14.27
N VAL A 151 7.79 2.77 -15.50
CA VAL A 151 7.96 1.37 -15.93
C VAL A 151 9.36 1.27 -16.53
N PRO A 152 10.20 0.29 -16.15
CA PRO A 152 11.55 0.16 -16.68
C PRO A 152 11.55 -0.29 -18.15
N GLU A 153 12.62 0.06 -18.88
CA GLU A 153 12.90 -0.42 -20.25
C GLU A 153 13.29 -1.91 -20.23
N ALA A 154 12.36 -2.75 -19.75
CA ALA A 154 12.56 -4.19 -19.61
C ALA A 154 11.24 -4.94 -19.82
N LYS A 155 11.33 -6.26 -20.03
CA LYS A 155 10.15 -7.11 -20.17
C LYS A 155 9.46 -7.33 -18.82
N VAL A 156 8.55 -6.44 -18.46
CA VAL A 156 7.73 -6.56 -17.24
C VAL A 156 6.48 -7.43 -17.45
N ARG A 157 6.03 -8.07 -16.38
CA ARG A 157 4.80 -8.87 -16.38
C ARG A 157 3.83 -8.40 -15.28
N PRO A 158 2.53 -8.17 -15.57
CA PRO A 158 1.92 -8.09 -16.93
C PRO A 158 2.61 -7.02 -17.78
N ARG A 159 2.53 -7.17 -19.12
CA ARG A 159 3.19 -6.25 -20.07
C ARG A 159 2.73 -4.81 -19.83
N ARG A 160 3.69 -3.90 -19.81
CA ARG A 160 3.54 -2.44 -19.81
C ARG A 160 4.61 -1.83 -20.71
N ILE A 161 4.34 -0.66 -21.26
CA ILE A 161 5.25 0.08 -22.13
C ILE A 161 5.62 1.39 -21.41
N PRO A 162 6.91 1.74 -21.29
CA PRO A 162 7.35 2.98 -20.63
C PRO A 162 6.70 4.24 -21.22
N ALA A 163 6.59 4.34 -22.55
CA ALA A 163 5.95 5.46 -23.23
C ALA A 163 4.45 5.62 -22.86
N ASP A 164 3.78 4.52 -22.51
CA ASP A 164 2.38 4.60 -22.04
C ASP A 164 2.27 5.36 -20.73
N VAL A 165 3.25 5.21 -19.83
CA VAL A 165 3.25 5.95 -18.54
C VAL A 165 3.27 7.45 -18.79
N VAL A 166 4.09 7.90 -19.73
CA VAL A 166 4.16 9.33 -20.14
C VAL A 166 2.81 9.80 -20.66
N SER A 167 2.18 9.02 -21.56
CA SER A 167 0.89 9.36 -22.15
C SER A 167 -0.24 9.39 -21.12
N TYR A 168 -0.28 8.41 -20.20
CA TYR A 168 -1.30 8.38 -19.13
C TYR A 168 -1.07 9.49 -18.10
N ASN A 169 0.17 9.80 -17.74
CA ASN A 169 0.49 10.93 -16.89
C ASN A 169 0.13 12.26 -17.54
N ALA A 170 0.27 12.41 -18.87
CA ALA A 170 -0.17 13.59 -19.60
C ALA A 170 -1.70 13.73 -19.57
N ALA A 171 -2.45 12.65 -19.76
CA ALA A 171 -3.91 12.63 -19.63
C ALA A 171 -4.35 13.00 -18.20
N ALA A 172 -3.73 12.39 -17.18
CA ALA A 172 -4.00 12.74 -15.79
C ALA A 172 -3.69 14.20 -15.47
N ARG A 173 -2.58 14.74 -16.01
CA ARG A 173 -2.20 16.15 -15.83
C ARG A 173 -3.30 17.11 -16.31
N ARG A 174 -3.90 16.86 -17.48
CA ARG A 174 -5.01 17.69 -17.99
C ARG A 174 -6.17 17.71 -17.00
N VAL A 175 -6.61 16.55 -16.54
CA VAL A 175 -7.70 16.45 -15.55
C VAL A 175 -7.34 17.19 -14.26
N MET A 176 -6.13 16.98 -13.72
CA MET A 176 -5.72 17.63 -12.47
C MET A 176 -5.64 19.14 -12.61
N GLN A 177 -5.15 19.66 -13.75
CA GLN A 177 -5.11 21.09 -14.04
C GLN A 177 -6.52 21.68 -14.14
N GLU A 178 -7.45 21.00 -14.83
CA GLU A 178 -8.86 21.44 -14.94
C GLU A 178 -9.53 21.56 -13.57
N HIS A 179 -9.22 20.64 -12.67
CA HIS A 179 -9.79 20.62 -11.31
C HIS A 179 -9.00 21.41 -10.26
N GLY A 180 -7.86 21.99 -10.61
CA GLY A 180 -6.98 22.69 -9.68
C GLY A 180 -6.34 21.78 -8.63
N VAL A 181 -6.12 20.49 -8.96
CA VAL A 181 -5.50 19.52 -8.05
C VAL A 181 -3.98 19.53 -8.22
N PRO A 182 -3.20 19.77 -7.16
CA PRO A 182 -1.75 19.75 -7.21
C PRO A 182 -1.22 18.37 -7.56
N ILE A 183 -0.12 18.35 -8.34
CA ILE A 183 0.52 17.13 -8.82
C ILE A 183 1.82 16.90 -8.06
N HIS A 184 1.89 15.76 -7.36
CA HIS A 184 3.11 15.22 -6.80
C HIS A 184 3.86 14.41 -7.88
N ASP A 185 4.95 14.96 -8.41
CA ASP A 185 5.71 14.33 -9.51
C ASP A 185 6.64 13.22 -9.02
N LEU A 186 6.05 12.10 -8.61
CA LEU A 186 6.79 10.92 -8.22
C LEU A 186 7.35 10.14 -9.43
N TYR A 187 6.88 10.44 -10.66
CA TYR A 187 7.44 9.89 -11.89
C TYR A 187 8.88 10.37 -12.12
N SER A 188 9.08 11.68 -12.21
CA SER A 188 10.41 12.25 -12.44
C SER A 188 11.37 11.95 -11.29
N PHE A 189 10.87 12.01 -10.05
CA PHE A 189 11.65 11.64 -8.87
C PHE A 189 12.14 10.18 -8.93
N GLY A 190 11.26 9.24 -9.29
CA GLY A 190 11.58 7.82 -9.41
C GLY A 190 12.47 7.52 -10.61
N LEU A 191 12.23 8.18 -11.75
CA LEU A 191 12.99 8.00 -12.99
C LEU A 191 14.48 8.34 -12.79
N ALA A 192 14.78 9.46 -12.11
CA ALA A 192 16.14 9.88 -11.83
C ALA A 192 16.91 8.92 -10.89
N ARG A 193 16.23 7.96 -10.27
CA ARG A 193 16.78 7.01 -9.29
C ARG A 193 16.50 5.56 -9.62
N LEU A 194 15.94 5.28 -10.79
CA LEU A 194 15.30 4.03 -11.17
C LEU A 194 16.16 2.79 -10.83
N GLU A 195 17.41 2.79 -11.28
CA GLU A 195 18.35 1.69 -11.09
C GLU A 195 18.66 1.39 -9.62
N LYS A 196 18.59 2.42 -8.75
CA LYS A 196 18.92 2.30 -7.32
C LYS A 196 17.75 1.85 -6.48
N ILE A 197 16.51 2.21 -6.86
CA ILE A 197 15.34 2.05 -6.01
C ILE A 197 14.30 1.06 -6.54
N GLN A 198 14.27 0.78 -7.85
CA GLN A 198 13.30 -0.12 -8.46
C GLN A 198 13.86 -1.55 -8.56
N LEU A 199 13.00 -2.55 -8.46
CA LEU A 199 13.37 -3.94 -8.70
C LEU A 199 13.67 -4.16 -10.19
N PRO A 200 14.71 -4.94 -10.55
CA PRO A 200 15.02 -5.24 -11.95
C PRO A 200 13.84 -5.86 -12.70
N ALA A 201 13.57 -5.40 -13.92
CA ALA A 201 12.48 -5.86 -14.77
C ALA A 201 11.10 -5.91 -14.07
N ASN A 202 10.84 -4.97 -13.17
CA ASN A 202 9.65 -4.94 -12.34
C ASN A 202 9.17 -3.49 -12.16
N VAL A 203 7.86 -3.31 -11.98
CA VAL A 203 7.28 -1.98 -11.69
C VAL A 203 7.37 -1.61 -10.21
N HIS A 204 7.66 -2.58 -9.33
CA HIS A 204 7.75 -2.36 -7.89
C HIS A 204 9.14 -1.88 -7.48
N PHE A 205 9.22 -1.33 -6.30
CA PHE A 205 10.43 -0.79 -5.70
C PHE A 205 10.99 -1.76 -4.65
N THR A 206 12.28 -1.68 -4.39
CA THR A 206 12.89 -2.37 -3.26
C THR A 206 12.30 -1.84 -1.94
N PRO A 207 12.46 -2.54 -0.81
CA PRO A 207 12.06 -1.99 0.50
C PRO A 207 12.69 -0.61 0.77
N GLY A 208 13.99 -0.46 0.47
CA GLY A 208 14.69 0.83 0.56
C GLY A 208 14.16 1.87 -0.42
N GLY A 209 13.86 1.47 -1.66
CA GLY A 209 13.23 2.32 -2.66
C GLY A 209 11.85 2.81 -2.21
N SER A 210 11.04 1.92 -1.64
CA SER A 210 9.73 2.29 -1.08
C SER A 210 9.86 3.29 0.09
N ALA A 211 10.88 3.16 0.93
CA ALA A 211 11.16 4.11 2.00
C ALA A 211 11.59 5.49 1.44
N ILE A 212 12.37 5.51 0.36
CA ILE A 212 12.75 6.75 -0.34
C ILE A 212 11.51 7.44 -0.94
N LEU A 213 10.61 6.70 -1.59
CA LEU A 213 9.34 7.24 -2.10
C LEU A 213 8.46 7.77 -0.95
N ALA A 214 8.43 7.08 0.19
CA ALA A 214 7.69 7.51 1.37
C ALA A 214 8.15 8.87 1.90
N GLY A 215 9.44 9.19 1.80
CA GLY A 215 9.99 10.51 2.15
C GLY A 215 9.33 11.64 1.37
N GLU A 216 9.22 11.48 0.05
CA GLU A 216 8.54 12.46 -0.81
C GLU A 216 7.03 12.53 -0.54
N VAL A 217 6.38 11.37 -0.34
CA VAL A 217 4.95 11.30 0.01
C VAL A 217 4.68 12.01 1.34
N ALA A 218 5.48 11.76 2.37
CA ALA A 218 5.34 12.40 3.67
C ALA A 218 5.54 13.93 3.59
N LYS A 219 6.53 14.39 2.80
CA LYS A 219 6.79 15.81 2.58
C LYS A 219 5.59 16.53 1.99
N VAL A 220 5.04 16.06 0.87
CA VAL A 220 3.90 16.74 0.23
C VAL A 220 2.62 16.69 1.08
N ILE A 221 2.43 15.64 1.87
CA ILE A 221 1.33 15.55 2.84
C ILE A 221 1.50 16.60 3.94
N LEU A 222 2.70 16.72 4.53
CA LEU A 222 2.99 17.72 5.57
C LEU A 222 2.81 19.15 5.04
N ASP A 223 3.23 19.41 3.80
CA ASP A 223 3.06 20.73 3.19
C ASP A 223 1.56 21.05 2.97
N ALA A 224 0.75 20.07 2.62
CA ALA A 224 -0.68 20.24 2.50
C ALA A 224 -1.39 20.43 3.85
N LEU A 225 -0.85 19.95 4.95
CA LEU A 225 -1.44 20.07 6.30
C LEU A 225 -1.16 21.42 6.96
N LYS A 226 -0.23 22.22 6.43
CA LYS A 226 -0.03 23.64 6.81
C LYS A 226 -1.17 24.50 6.26
#